data_8fceff25c9cb6c2cecf34a6af96a5078
#
_entry.id   8fceff25c9cb6c2cecf34a6af96a5078
#
_cell.length_a   1.000
_cell.length_b   1.000
_cell.length_c   1.000
_cell.angle_alpha   90.00
_cell.angle_beta   90.00
_cell.angle_gamma   90.00
#
_symmetry.space_group_name_H-M   'P 1'
#
loop_
_entity.id
_entity.type
_entity.pdbx_description
1 polymer ?
#
loop_
_entity_poly.entity_id
_entity_poly.type
_entity_poly.pdbx_seq_one_letter_code
_entity_poly.pdbx_strand_id
1 'polypeptide(L)'
;RWDSEKRWLTTAVAMDKPVLGVCLGMQIMNVVAGGGMIQDIPDQRPGSLVHGTPSRLHRHEVEVKPGTRLAEISPAPRVEITSSHHQAIRDVPAPYRLAATSPDGVVEAIEHPDKDFVIGVQWHPERDPNQPDWLLQAFVRHCASVSTFATPD
;
A
#
# COMPACT_ATOMS: atom_id res chain seq x y z
N ARG A 1 12.46 13.49 -9.33
CA ARG A 1 11.23 12.93 -8.77
C ARG A 1 11.56 11.83 -7.74
N TRP A 2 12.29 10.78 -8.11
CA TRP A 2 12.65 9.67 -7.24
C TRP A 2 13.32 10.09 -5.91
N ASP A 3 14.35 10.96 -5.97
CA ASP A 3 15.09 11.41 -4.78
C ASP A 3 14.23 12.27 -3.84
N SER A 4 13.33 13.06 -4.36
CA SER A 4 12.42 13.85 -3.54
C SER A 4 11.36 12.97 -2.86
N GLU A 5 10.78 12.02 -3.56
CA GLU A 5 9.82 11.07 -3.00
C GLU A 5 10.45 10.21 -1.90
N LYS A 6 11.68 9.72 -2.12
CA LYS A 6 12.46 9.00 -1.12
C LYS A 6 12.70 9.87 0.15
N ARG A 7 13.12 11.11 -0.02
CA ARG A 7 13.32 12.04 1.11
C ARG A 7 12.03 12.27 1.90
N TRP A 8 10.92 12.55 1.21
CA TRP A 8 9.63 12.75 1.86
C TRP A 8 9.21 11.54 2.67
N LEU A 9 9.29 10.34 2.08
CA LEU A 9 8.96 9.09 2.75
C LEU A 9 9.82 8.88 4.01
N THR A 10 11.14 8.92 3.87
CA THR A 10 12.05 8.66 5.01
C THR A 10 11.88 9.69 6.12
N THR A 11 11.66 10.96 5.77
CA THR A 11 11.40 12.02 6.75
C THR A 11 10.07 11.80 7.46
N ALA A 12 8.99 11.52 6.72
CA ALA A 12 7.67 11.30 7.31
C ALA A 12 7.67 10.11 8.28
N VAL A 13 8.28 8.99 7.87
CA VAL A 13 8.40 7.80 8.73
C VAL A 13 9.26 8.07 9.97
N ALA A 14 10.37 8.79 9.83
CA ALA A 14 11.23 9.16 10.96
C ALA A 14 10.54 10.12 11.94
N MET A 15 9.62 10.95 11.47
CA MET A 15 8.82 11.89 12.27
C MET A 15 7.52 11.28 12.80
N ASP A 16 7.32 9.98 12.70
CA ASP A 16 6.10 9.28 13.09
C ASP A 16 4.82 9.86 12.46
N LYS A 17 4.94 10.37 11.23
CA LYS A 17 3.77 10.88 10.49
C LYS A 17 3.04 9.73 9.83
N PRO A 18 1.69 9.78 9.75
CA PRO A 18 0.91 8.85 8.96
C PRO A 18 1.35 8.87 7.49
N VAL A 19 1.54 7.69 6.90
CA VAL A 19 1.93 7.53 5.50
C VAL A 19 1.02 6.51 4.85
N LEU A 20 0.42 6.88 3.73
CA LEU A 20 -0.26 5.97 2.81
C LEU A 20 0.45 6.02 1.45
N GLY A 21 1.17 4.95 1.12
CA GLY A 21 1.81 4.77 -0.19
C GLY A 21 0.85 4.08 -1.16
N VAL A 22 0.47 4.75 -2.25
CA VAL A 22 -0.43 4.18 -3.26
C VAL A 22 0.38 3.82 -4.51
N CYS A 23 0.23 2.60 -5.01
CA CYS A 23 0.86 2.06 -6.22
C CYS A 23 2.38 2.32 -6.23
N LEU A 24 2.85 3.30 -6.98
CA LEU A 24 4.25 3.72 -6.97
C LEU A 24 4.76 4.08 -5.56
N GLY A 25 3.90 4.64 -4.70
CA GLY A 25 4.24 4.96 -3.32
C GLY A 25 4.63 3.72 -2.52
N MET A 26 3.90 2.62 -2.64
CA MET A 26 4.25 1.33 -2.02
C MET A 26 5.57 0.79 -2.59
N GLN A 27 5.76 0.88 -3.90
CA GLN A 27 6.99 0.43 -4.56
C GLN A 27 8.22 1.21 -4.06
N ILE A 28 8.07 2.53 -3.86
CA ILE A 28 9.12 3.36 -3.28
C ILE A 28 9.43 2.92 -1.84
N MET A 29 8.41 2.67 -1.02
CA MET A 29 8.61 2.14 0.34
C MET A 29 9.47 0.88 0.33
N ASN A 30 9.14 -0.07 -0.54
CA ASN A 30 9.85 -1.33 -0.69
C ASN A 30 11.31 -1.13 -1.12
N VAL A 31 11.53 -0.38 -2.19
CA VAL A 31 12.88 -0.18 -2.76
C VAL A 31 13.78 0.63 -1.82
N VAL A 32 13.23 1.60 -1.11
CA VAL A 32 13.99 2.37 -0.08
C VAL A 32 14.45 1.48 1.05
N ALA A 33 13.69 0.45 1.39
CA ALA A 33 14.07 -0.56 2.38
C ALA A 33 15.00 -1.66 1.82
N GLY A 34 15.31 -1.64 0.52
CA GLY A 34 16.21 -2.61 -0.13
C GLY A 34 15.50 -3.79 -0.78
N GLY A 35 14.17 -3.74 -0.91
CA GLY A 35 13.38 -4.79 -1.57
C GLY A 35 13.48 -4.77 -3.08
N GLY A 36 13.29 -5.95 -3.68
CA GLY A 36 13.30 -6.14 -5.13
C GLY A 36 11.94 -5.91 -5.77
N MET A 37 11.97 -5.74 -7.10
CA MET A 37 10.80 -5.50 -7.94
C MET A 37 10.62 -6.59 -8.98
N ILE A 38 9.36 -6.88 -9.30
CA ILE A 38 8.91 -7.52 -10.52
C ILE A 38 8.66 -6.40 -11.52
N GLN A 39 9.44 -6.36 -12.59
CA GLN A 39 9.37 -5.26 -13.57
C GLN A 39 8.19 -5.38 -14.52
N ASP A 40 7.77 -6.60 -14.81
CA ASP A 40 6.60 -6.91 -15.61
C ASP A 40 5.99 -8.23 -15.12
N ILE A 41 4.76 -8.17 -14.60
CA ILE A 41 4.09 -9.34 -14.02
C ILE A 41 3.81 -10.39 -15.11
N PRO A 42 3.19 -10.06 -16.24
CA PRO A 42 2.93 -11.04 -17.30
C PRO A 42 4.17 -11.78 -17.78
N ASP A 43 5.28 -11.07 -17.91
CA ASP A 43 6.53 -11.62 -18.41
C ASP A 43 7.26 -12.47 -17.37
N GLN A 44 7.36 -11.97 -16.14
CA GLN A 44 8.13 -12.62 -15.07
C GLN A 44 7.33 -13.63 -14.23
N ARG A 45 6.00 -13.59 -14.32
CA ARG A 45 5.07 -14.51 -13.64
C ARG A 45 3.95 -14.97 -14.59
N PRO A 46 4.26 -15.77 -15.61
CA PRO A 46 3.25 -16.27 -16.55
C PRO A 46 2.09 -16.97 -15.83
N GLY A 47 0.86 -16.66 -16.22
CA GLY A 47 -0.35 -17.20 -15.60
C GLY A 47 -0.89 -16.41 -14.40
N SER A 48 -0.26 -15.31 -14.03
CA SER A 48 -0.80 -14.37 -13.05
C SER A 48 -2.13 -13.76 -13.49
N LEU A 49 -2.87 -13.22 -12.52
CA LEU A 49 -4.05 -12.41 -12.80
C LEU A 49 -3.70 -11.17 -13.62
N VAL A 50 -4.70 -10.59 -14.26
CA VAL A 50 -4.53 -9.30 -14.92
C VAL A 50 -4.66 -8.20 -13.86
N HIS A 51 -3.54 -7.57 -13.53
CA HIS A 51 -3.48 -6.45 -12.58
C HIS A 51 -3.75 -5.08 -13.23
N GLY A 52 -3.97 -5.07 -14.54
CA GLY A 52 -4.28 -3.86 -15.30
C GLY A 52 -3.06 -3.18 -15.91
N THR A 53 -3.32 -2.01 -16.45
CA THR A 53 -2.31 -1.09 -16.99
C THR A 53 -2.73 0.34 -16.63
N PRO A 54 -1.87 1.34 -16.76
CA PRO A 54 -2.23 2.73 -16.48
C PRO A 54 -3.46 3.24 -17.23
N SER A 55 -3.75 2.64 -18.39
CA SER A 55 -4.89 2.99 -19.25
C SER A 55 -6.13 2.10 -19.03
N ARG A 56 -6.02 1.01 -18.26
CA ARG A 56 -7.11 0.06 -18.07
C ARG A 56 -7.17 -0.46 -16.64
N LEU A 57 -8.21 -0.06 -15.93
CA LEU A 57 -8.53 -0.55 -14.59
C LEU A 57 -9.03 -1.99 -14.64
N HIS A 58 -8.62 -2.78 -13.67
CA HIS A 58 -9.15 -4.11 -13.38
C HIS A 58 -9.62 -4.19 -11.94
N ARG A 59 -10.47 -5.15 -11.64
CA ARG A 59 -10.90 -5.44 -10.28
C ARG A 59 -10.55 -6.89 -9.95
N HIS A 60 -10.02 -7.10 -8.77
CA HIS A 60 -9.78 -8.43 -8.20
C HIS A 60 -9.82 -8.38 -6.68
N GLU A 61 -9.92 -9.54 -6.07
CA GLU A 61 -9.84 -9.65 -4.62
C GLU A 61 -8.40 -9.61 -4.12
N VAL A 62 -8.22 -9.13 -2.91
CA VAL A 62 -7.00 -9.28 -2.11
C VAL A 62 -7.33 -9.94 -0.78
N GLU A 63 -6.42 -10.78 -0.29
CA GLU A 63 -6.49 -11.38 1.03
C GLU A 63 -5.64 -10.56 2.00
N VAL A 64 -6.29 -9.96 2.98
CA VAL A 64 -5.64 -9.16 4.02
C VAL A 64 -5.10 -10.08 5.10
N LYS A 65 -3.83 -9.90 5.47
CA LYS A 65 -3.17 -10.77 6.44
C LYS A 65 -3.62 -10.44 7.87
N PRO A 66 -4.03 -11.45 8.65
CA PRO A 66 -4.47 -11.23 10.03
C PRO A 66 -3.34 -10.67 10.90
N GLY A 67 -3.71 -9.89 11.91
CA GLY A 67 -2.77 -9.27 12.85
C GLY A 67 -2.02 -8.06 12.29
N THR A 68 -2.42 -7.55 11.14
CA THR A 68 -1.88 -6.33 10.54
C THR A 68 -2.77 -5.13 10.87
N ARG A 69 -2.20 -3.92 10.82
CA ARG A 69 -2.99 -2.68 10.90
C ARG A 69 -4.02 -2.61 9.76
N LEU A 70 -3.63 -3.07 8.58
CA LEU A 70 -4.54 -3.14 7.45
C LEU A 70 -5.76 -4.02 7.76
N ALA A 71 -5.59 -5.15 8.48
CA ALA A 71 -6.69 -6.01 8.89
C ALA A 71 -7.61 -5.38 9.92
N GLU A 72 -7.11 -4.49 10.78
CA GLU A 72 -7.92 -3.76 11.76
C GLU A 72 -8.87 -2.75 11.11
N ILE A 73 -8.48 -2.20 9.97
CA ILE A 73 -9.26 -1.17 9.26
C ILE A 73 -10.03 -1.71 8.06
N SER A 74 -9.68 -2.89 7.58
CA SER A 74 -10.36 -3.54 6.46
C SER A 74 -11.77 -3.99 6.85
N PRO A 75 -12.78 -3.81 5.97
CA PRO A 75 -14.15 -4.25 6.25
C PRO A 75 -14.30 -5.77 6.28
N ALA A 76 -13.37 -6.52 5.69
CA ALA A 76 -13.37 -7.98 5.64
C ALA A 76 -11.97 -8.54 5.41
N PRO A 77 -11.74 -9.86 5.70
CA PRO A 77 -10.47 -10.52 5.41
C PRO A 77 -10.14 -10.61 3.91
N ARG A 78 -11.14 -10.51 3.06
CA ARG A 78 -11.01 -10.40 1.60
C ARG A 78 -11.80 -9.21 1.13
N VAL A 79 -11.19 -8.39 0.31
CA VAL A 79 -11.81 -7.18 -0.26
C VAL A 79 -11.53 -7.10 -1.74
N GLU A 80 -12.51 -6.65 -2.50
CA GLU A 80 -12.31 -6.34 -3.91
C GLU A 80 -11.70 -4.95 -4.05
N ILE A 81 -10.68 -4.84 -4.91
CA ILE A 81 -9.93 -3.60 -5.11
C ILE A 81 -9.86 -3.21 -6.58
N THR A 82 -9.57 -1.94 -6.83
CA THR A 82 -9.34 -1.41 -8.18
C THR A 82 -7.84 -1.37 -8.49
N SER A 83 -7.42 -2.22 -9.41
CA SER A 83 -6.02 -2.43 -9.78
C SER A 83 -5.68 -1.76 -11.11
N SER A 84 -4.45 -1.25 -11.23
CA SER A 84 -3.93 -0.60 -12.44
C SER A 84 -2.41 -0.60 -12.46
N HIS A 85 -1.79 -1.79 -12.42
CA HIS A 85 -0.34 -1.92 -12.43
C HIS A 85 0.11 -3.15 -13.22
N HIS A 86 1.33 -3.13 -13.75
CA HIS A 86 2.00 -4.26 -14.39
C HIS A 86 3.31 -4.61 -13.67
N GLN A 87 3.74 -3.79 -12.73
CA GLN A 87 4.88 -4.02 -11.84
C GLN A 87 4.40 -4.37 -10.44
N ALA A 88 5.22 -5.11 -9.69
CA ALA A 88 4.92 -5.46 -8.30
C ALA A 88 6.21 -5.53 -7.47
N ILE A 89 6.08 -5.53 -6.17
CA ILE A 89 7.21 -5.86 -5.29
C ILE A 89 7.42 -7.37 -5.27
N ARG A 90 8.69 -7.79 -5.29
CA ARG A 90 9.10 -9.20 -5.32
C ARG A 90 9.25 -9.78 -3.91
N ASP A 91 9.87 -9.02 -3.04
CA ASP A 91 10.20 -9.39 -1.67
C ASP A 91 9.98 -8.18 -0.75
N VAL A 92 9.54 -8.45 0.47
CA VAL A 92 9.23 -7.43 1.48
C VAL A 92 10.34 -7.44 2.54
N PRO A 93 11.29 -6.49 2.50
CA PRO A 93 12.36 -6.41 3.50
C PRO A 93 11.90 -5.73 4.79
N ALA A 94 12.62 -5.99 5.88
CA ALA A 94 12.47 -5.17 7.08
C ALA A 94 12.74 -3.68 6.76
N PRO A 95 12.07 -2.73 7.42
CA PRO A 95 11.17 -2.93 8.55
C PRO A 95 9.73 -3.29 8.18
N TYR A 96 9.40 -3.36 6.89
CA TYR A 96 8.04 -3.66 6.44
C TYR A 96 7.69 -5.14 6.59
N ARG A 97 6.41 -5.44 6.70
CA ARG A 97 5.83 -6.78 6.64
C ARG A 97 4.72 -6.85 5.60
N LEU A 98 4.45 -8.05 5.13
CA LEU A 98 3.36 -8.34 4.21
C LEU A 98 2.01 -8.08 4.88
N ALA A 99 1.14 -7.30 4.23
CA ALA A 99 -0.18 -6.96 4.73
C ALA A 99 -1.33 -7.47 3.85
N ALA A 100 -1.13 -7.64 2.55
CA ALA A 100 -2.10 -8.29 1.67
C ALA A 100 -1.46 -8.91 0.44
N THR A 101 -2.13 -9.93 -0.12
CA THR A 101 -1.78 -10.57 -1.39
C THR A 101 -3.01 -10.79 -2.26
N SER A 102 -2.84 -10.75 -3.57
CA SER A 102 -3.82 -11.27 -4.52
C SER A 102 -3.81 -12.81 -4.56
N PRO A 103 -4.84 -13.48 -5.15
CA PRO A 103 -4.92 -14.93 -5.23
C PRO A 103 -3.74 -15.60 -5.96
N ASP A 104 -3.09 -14.91 -6.88
CA ASP A 104 -1.89 -15.37 -7.59
C ASP A 104 -0.59 -15.12 -6.80
N GLY A 105 -0.70 -14.61 -5.57
CA GLY A 105 0.41 -14.39 -4.66
C GLY A 105 1.25 -13.13 -4.96
N VAL A 106 0.74 -12.22 -5.78
CA VAL A 106 1.35 -10.89 -5.93
C VAL A 106 1.15 -10.10 -4.64
N VAL A 107 2.20 -9.43 -4.19
CA VAL A 107 2.13 -8.58 -2.99
C VAL A 107 1.31 -7.33 -3.31
N GLU A 108 0.24 -7.15 -2.55
CA GLU A 108 -0.71 -6.06 -2.76
C GLU A 108 -0.67 -5.00 -1.64
N ALA A 109 -0.16 -5.36 -0.46
CA ALA A 109 0.06 -4.37 0.59
C ALA A 109 1.23 -4.75 1.50
N ILE A 110 1.90 -3.72 2.01
CA ILE A 110 2.93 -3.80 3.05
C ILE A 110 2.64 -2.75 4.13
N GLU A 111 3.13 -2.99 5.35
CA GLU A 111 3.01 -2.02 6.43
C GLU A 111 4.24 -2.04 7.34
N HIS A 112 4.48 -0.94 8.04
CA HIS A 112 5.50 -0.88 9.09
C HIS A 112 4.87 -1.30 10.43
N PRO A 113 5.32 -2.42 11.04
CA PRO A 113 4.65 -2.97 12.23
C PRO A 113 4.73 -2.07 13.46
N ASP A 114 5.77 -1.26 13.57
CA ASP A 114 6.04 -0.43 14.75
C ASP A 114 5.56 1.03 14.59
N LYS A 115 4.83 1.34 13.52
CA LYS A 115 4.29 2.68 13.27
C LYS A 115 2.76 2.63 13.25
N ASP A 116 2.13 3.67 13.77
CA ASP A 116 0.68 3.72 13.91
C ASP A 116 -0.06 3.67 12.57
N PHE A 117 0.46 4.35 11.55
CA PHE A 117 -0.12 4.31 10.21
C PHE A 117 0.95 4.56 9.15
N VAL A 118 1.68 3.52 8.78
CA VAL A 118 2.59 3.52 7.62
C VAL A 118 2.26 2.29 6.80
N ILE A 119 1.41 2.48 5.79
CA ILE A 119 0.84 1.43 4.95
C ILE A 119 1.10 1.76 3.49
N GLY A 120 1.52 0.77 2.72
CA GLY A 120 1.61 0.82 1.27
C GLY A 120 0.63 -0.16 0.64
N VAL A 121 -0.09 0.28 -0.39
CA VAL A 121 -0.99 -0.57 -1.17
C VAL A 121 -0.66 -0.47 -2.65
N GLN A 122 -0.77 -1.59 -3.37
CA GLN A 122 -0.46 -1.63 -4.81
C GLN A 122 -1.64 -1.18 -5.65
N TRP A 123 -2.87 -1.36 -5.14
CA TRP A 123 -4.10 -0.91 -5.81
C TRP A 123 -4.32 0.60 -5.70
N HIS A 124 -5.37 1.08 -6.34
CA HIS A 124 -5.75 2.48 -6.42
C HIS A 124 -7.07 2.76 -5.67
N PRO A 125 -7.04 2.97 -4.34
CA PRO A 125 -8.24 3.27 -3.56
C PRO A 125 -8.93 4.57 -4.01
N GLU A 126 -8.17 5.52 -4.58
CA GLU A 126 -8.68 6.79 -5.10
C GLU A 126 -9.49 6.63 -6.40
N ARG A 127 -9.41 5.45 -7.02
CA ARG A 127 -10.15 5.12 -8.25
C ARG A 127 -11.28 4.12 -8.02
N ASP A 128 -11.55 3.75 -6.76
CA ASP A 128 -12.69 2.88 -6.46
C ASP A 128 -14.00 3.60 -6.78
N PRO A 129 -14.96 2.96 -7.49
CA PRO A 129 -16.24 3.59 -7.80
C PRO A 129 -17.12 3.84 -6.56
N ASN A 130 -16.87 3.11 -5.47
CA ASN A 130 -17.60 3.24 -4.21
C ASN A 130 -16.91 4.25 -3.26
N GLN A 131 -16.74 5.47 -3.71
CA GLN A 131 -16.13 6.53 -2.90
C GLN A 131 -17.07 7.07 -1.81
N PRO A 132 -16.53 7.50 -0.66
CA PRO A 132 -15.11 7.42 -0.32
C PRO A 132 -14.68 6.00 0.11
N ASP A 133 -13.53 5.56 -0.38
CA ASP A 133 -12.94 4.26 -0.07
C ASP A 133 -12.62 4.11 1.42
N TRP A 134 -12.79 2.91 1.97
CA TRP A 134 -12.60 2.60 3.39
C TRP A 134 -11.17 2.87 3.89
N LEU A 135 -10.15 2.62 3.04
CA LEU A 135 -8.74 2.85 3.39
C LEU A 135 -8.44 4.35 3.44
N LEU A 136 -8.91 5.12 2.46
CA LEU A 136 -8.76 6.58 2.46
C LEU A 136 -9.47 7.21 3.64
N GLN A 137 -10.67 6.75 3.99
CA GLN A 137 -11.38 7.20 5.19
C GLN A 137 -10.59 6.91 6.47
N ALA A 138 -10.03 5.70 6.60
CA ALA A 138 -9.23 5.32 7.76
C ALA A 138 -7.97 6.19 7.88
N PHE A 139 -7.28 6.45 6.76
CA PHE A 139 -6.11 7.32 6.73
C PHE A 139 -6.45 8.75 7.18
N VAL A 140 -7.50 9.34 6.61
CA VAL A 140 -7.92 10.72 6.98
C VAL A 140 -8.31 10.81 8.45
N ARG A 141 -9.08 9.82 8.98
CA ARG A 141 -9.42 9.78 10.42
C ARG A 141 -8.18 9.71 11.28
N HIS A 142 -7.19 8.90 10.90
CA HIS A 142 -5.95 8.79 11.65
C HIS A 142 -5.15 10.09 11.64
N CYS A 143 -5.02 10.74 10.48
CA CYS A 143 -4.37 12.05 10.37
C CYS A 143 -5.02 13.10 11.26
N ALA A 144 -6.36 13.15 11.31
CA ALA A 144 -7.09 14.08 12.16
C ALA A 144 -6.83 13.82 13.65
N SER A 145 -6.76 12.56 14.10
CA SER A 145 -6.49 12.21 15.51
C SER A 145 -5.10 12.64 15.97
N VAL A 146 -4.10 12.55 15.09
CA VAL A 146 -2.70 12.95 15.40
C VAL A 146 -2.56 14.48 15.45
N SER A 147 -3.33 15.21 14.64
CA SER A 147 -3.28 16.68 14.60
C SER A 147 -3.82 17.36 15.86
N THR A 148 -4.71 16.71 16.59
CA THR A 148 -5.29 17.27 17.83
C THR A 148 -4.33 17.28 19.02
N PHE A 149 -3.18 16.58 18.94
CA PHE A 149 -2.15 16.58 20.01
C PHE A 149 -1.05 17.61 19.80
N ALA A 150 -1.10 18.42 18.77
CA ALA A 150 -0.09 19.41 18.41
C ALA A 150 -0.53 20.86 18.67
N THR A 151 -1.25 21.14 19.75
CA THR A 151 -1.37 22.51 20.26
C THR A 151 -0.28 22.71 21.32
N PRO A 152 0.77 23.49 21.04
CA PRO A 152 1.62 24.01 22.12
C PRO A 152 0.83 25.03 22.93
N ASP A 153 0.89 24.90 24.25
CA ASP A 153 0.51 25.96 25.18
C ASP A 153 1.38 27.21 25.00
#